data_a954c309a3a181bdda2e09f554316a6a
#
_entry.id   a954c309a3a181bdda2e09f554316a6a
#
_cell.length_a   1.000
_cell.length_b   1.000
_cell.length_c   1.000
_cell.angle_alpha   90.00
_cell.angle_beta   90.00
_cell.angle_gamma   90.00
#
_symmetry.space_group_name_H-M   'P 1'
#
loop_
_entity.id
_entity.type
_entity.pdbx_description
1 polymer ?
#
loop_
_entity_poly.entity_id
_entity_poly.type
_entity_poly.pdbx_seq_one_letter_code
_entity_poly.pdbx_strand_id
1 'polypeptide(L)'
;MTTQRLNNPSATGDTLPVQQEGFSWRIFGPGILMATAAIGGSHLISSTQAGALYGWQLAIMIILANVFKYPFFRFATDYVYDTGESLIAGYAKRSKAYLWIYFILSILSAVISTGAVTLLAAVILGFMLPASVGLSSISLAVIIVAICWFFLIAGHYKLLDGVTKWIMIALVSATVLAVMIAAGKPTVMVADFVPASPWNLATLGFIVALMGWMPAPLEFAAITSMWTSAKRKADNTTHRQGLLDFNVGFLVSAILALFFLALGVFVQYGSGQEIQTAGVAYIDQLINMYTATIGEWSRLLVAFVAFMCMFGTTITCADGYGRANAECWRLLKGEDEINKKQIAFWTTYAIGGGLLIITFFAGQLGAMLKFAMISAFISAPIFGWLNYSLVKNHKKLSAGMNAYSIAGLIFLGGFTLLFLASLAGIIG
;
A
#
# COMPACT_ATOMS: atom_id res chain seq x y z
N MET A 1 46.44 -22.25 65.75
CA MET A 1 45.85 -20.92 65.81
C MET A 1 46.36 -20.12 64.62
N THR A 2 45.62 -20.05 63.53
CA THR A 2 45.89 -19.16 62.41
C THR A 2 44.57 -18.81 61.75
N THR A 3 44.09 -17.63 62.00
CA THR A 3 42.83 -17.07 61.50
C THR A 3 43.00 -16.63 60.04
N GLN A 4 42.27 -17.31 59.13
CA GLN A 4 42.14 -16.86 57.73
C GLN A 4 41.04 -15.77 57.67
N ARG A 5 41.44 -14.58 57.20
CA ARG A 5 40.53 -13.49 56.81
C ARG A 5 39.89 -13.83 55.46
N LEU A 6 38.57 -13.85 55.44
CA LEU A 6 37.75 -13.90 54.23
C LEU A 6 37.83 -12.52 53.54
N ASN A 7 38.45 -12.45 52.39
CA ASN A 7 38.36 -11.32 51.49
C ASN A 7 37.03 -11.37 50.73
N ASN A 8 36.22 -10.34 50.92
CA ASN A 8 35.00 -10.08 50.19
C ASN A 8 35.35 -9.39 48.85
N PRO A 9 35.05 -9.96 47.66
CA PRO A 9 35.23 -9.22 46.41
C PRO A 9 34.04 -8.28 46.25
N SER A 10 34.33 -6.98 46.29
CA SER A 10 33.45 -5.89 45.90
C SER A 10 32.86 -6.14 44.51
N ALA A 11 31.56 -6.24 44.42
CA ALA A 11 30.79 -6.26 43.19
C ALA A 11 30.98 -4.89 42.49
N THR A 12 31.92 -4.81 41.57
CA THR A 12 31.92 -3.77 40.54
C THR A 12 30.86 -4.17 39.51
N GLY A 13 29.72 -3.47 39.59
CA GLY A 13 28.71 -3.56 38.55
C GLY A 13 29.29 -3.08 37.22
N ASP A 14 29.68 -4.01 36.38
CA ASP A 14 29.90 -3.77 34.98
C ASP A 14 28.54 -3.41 34.33
N THR A 15 28.22 -2.13 34.38
CA THR A 15 27.23 -1.56 33.46
C THR A 15 27.85 -1.66 32.07
N LEU A 16 27.41 -2.67 31.31
CA LEU A 16 27.71 -2.74 29.88
C LEU A 16 27.41 -1.36 29.26
N PRO A 17 28.32 -0.78 28.48
CA PRO A 17 28.08 0.51 27.87
C PRO A 17 26.83 0.38 26.99
N VAL A 18 25.85 1.23 27.25
CA VAL A 18 24.71 1.44 26.34
C VAL A 18 25.35 1.88 25.02
N GLN A 19 25.48 0.98 24.06
CA GLN A 19 25.86 1.32 22.71
C GLN A 19 24.89 2.40 22.24
N GLN A 20 25.36 3.62 22.11
CA GLN A 20 24.68 4.65 21.35
C GLN A 20 24.66 4.13 19.92
N GLU A 21 23.55 3.48 19.54
CA GLU A 21 23.33 3.02 18.18
C GLU A 21 23.25 4.25 17.29
N GLY A 22 24.33 4.55 16.58
CA GLY A 22 24.36 5.54 15.52
C GLY A 22 23.27 5.19 14.48
N PHE A 23 22.70 6.20 13.84
CA PHE A 23 21.75 6.03 12.75
C PHE A 23 22.34 5.10 11.67
N SER A 24 21.68 3.98 11.39
CA SER A 24 22.09 3.04 10.35
C SER A 24 20.95 2.86 9.34
N TRP A 25 21.26 2.98 8.06
CA TRP A 25 20.32 2.71 6.97
C TRP A 25 19.75 1.28 6.98
N ARG A 26 20.38 0.36 7.70
CA ARG A 26 19.89 -1.02 7.89
C ARG A 26 18.58 -1.09 8.69
N ILE A 27 18.21 -0.02 9.40
CA ILE A 27 16.94 0.07 10.14
C ILE A 27 15.75 -0.06 9.17
N PHE A 28 15.87 0.54 7.97
CA PHE A 28 14.78 0.59 7.01
C PHE A 28 14.57 -0.75 6.30
N GLY A 29 13.33 -1.19 6.24
CA GLY A 29 12.92 -2.44 5.60
C GLY A 29 11.41 -2.54 5.44
N PRO A 30 10.67 -3.12 6.41
CA PRO A 30 9.22 -3.35 6.33
C PRO A 30 8.40 -2.08 6.04
N GLY A 31 8.75 -0.93 6.64
CA GLY A 31 8.08 0.35 6.38
C GLY A 31 8.30 0.82 4.94
N ILE A 32 9.52 0.70 4.43
CA ILE A 32 9.81 1.02 3.02
C ILE A 32 9.12 0.04 2.06
N LEU A 33 9.07 -1.26 2.39
CA LEU A 33 8.33 -2.25 1.59
C LEU A 33 6.82 -1.92 1.56
N MET A 34 6.26 -1.53 2.70
CA MET A 34 4.88 -1.07 2.78
C MET A 34 4.67 0.16 1.89
N ALA A 35 5.57 1.16 1.95
CA ALA A 35 5.48 2.35 1.09
C ALA A 35 5.57 1.97 -0.40
N THR A 36 6.46 1.04 -0.77
CA THR A 36 6.59 0.55 -2.15
C THR A 36 5.32 -0.14 -2.64
N ALA A 37 4.68 -0.94 -1.78
CA ALA A 37 3.39 -1.57 -2.10
C ALA A 37 2.24 -0.55 -2.15
N ALA A 38 2.31 0.49 -1.34
CA ALA A 38 1.31 1.55 -1.23
C ALA A 38 1.34 2.52 -2.42
N ILE A 39 2.54 2.91 -2.87
CA ILE A 39 2.74 3.84 -3.99
C ILE A 39 2.46 3.11 -5.30
N GLY A 40 1.21 3.04 -5.65
CA GLY A 40 0.70 2.31 -6.81
C GLY A 40 -0.47 3.04 -7.45
N GLY A 41 -1.52 2.28 -7.80
CA GLY A 41 -2.69 2.79 -8.50
C GLY A 41 -3.40 3.97 -7.81
N SER A 42 -3.48 3.99 -6.47
CA SER A 42 -4.09 5.10 -5.74
C SER A 42 -3.33 6.42 -5.89
N HIS A 43 -2.01 6.35 -5.90
CA HIS A 43 -1.16 7.54 -6.04
C HIS A 43 -1.14 8.01 -7.49
N LEU A 44 -0.72 7.14 -8.41
CA LEU A 44 -0.58 7.46 -9.82
C LEU A 44 -1.91 7.84 -10.50
N ILE A 45 -3.02 7.22 -10.09
CA ILE A 45 -4.32 7.38 -10.76
C ILE A 45 -5.27 8.21 -9.92
N SER A 46 -5.73 7.69 -8.77
CA SER A 46 -6.82 8.33 -8.05
C SER A 46 -6.46 9.69 -7.48
N SER A 47 -5.22 9.88 -6.97
CA SER A 47 -4.80 11.18 -6.45
C SER A 47 -4.62 12.22 -7.56
N THR A 48 -4.01 11.85 -8.71
CA THR A 48 -3.90 12.77 -9.84
C THR A 48 -5.26 13.11 -10.43
N GLN A 49 -6.16 12.14 -10.59
CA GLN A 49 -7.53 12.40 -11.05
C GLN A 49 -8.31 13.27 -10.05
N ALA A 50 -8.15 13.05 -8.74
CA ALA A 50 -8.76 13.90 -7.73
C ALA A 50 -8.33 15.37 -7.90
N GLY A 51 -7.03 15.61 -8.13
CA GLY A 51 -6.49 16.93 -8.41
C GLY A 51 -7.01 17.52 -9.73
N ALA A 52 -7.00 16.73 -10.80
CA ALA A 52 -7.42 17.15 -12.12
C ALA A 52 -8.93 17.49 -12.21
N LEU A 53 -9.79 16.72 -11.53
CA LEU A 53 -11.24 16.88 -11.56
C LEU A 53 -11.76 17.91 -10.54
N TYR A 54 -11.19 17.90 -9.32
CA TYR A 54 -11.76 18.63 -8.18
C TYR A 54 -10.79 19.65 -7.54
N GLY A 55 -9.61 19.84 -8.13
CA GLY A 55 -8.61 20.73 -7.55
C GLY A 55 -8.17 20.24 -6.17
N TRP A 56 -7.99 21.16 -5.23
CA TRP A 56 -7.56 20.86 -3.87
C TRP A 56 -8.65 20.29 -2.96
N GLN A 57 -9.92 20.25 -3.41
CA GLN A 57 -11.06 19.90 -2.56
C GLN A 57 -10.94 18.51 -1.92
N LEU A 58 -10.36 17.53 -2.64
CA LEU A 58 -10.19 16.16 -2.13
C LEU A 58 -8.88 15.92 -1.38
N ALA A 59 -8.01 16.93 -1.24
CA ALA A 59 -6.81 16.81 -0.40
C ALA A 59 -7.16 16.42 1.04
N ILE A 60 -8.26 16.97 1.57
CA ILE A 60 -8.73 16.67 2.92
C ILE A 60 -9.08 15.17 3.06
N MET A 61 -9.66 14.52 2.03
CA MET A 61 -10.02 13.11 2.08
C MET A 61 -8.78 12.21 2.07
N ILE A 62 -7.72 12.60 1.33
CA ILE A 62 -6.42 11.93 1.38
C ILE A 62 -5.83 12.02 2.79
N ILE A 63 -5.84 13.21 3.39
CA ILE A 63 -5.32 13.44 4.76
C ILE A 63 -6.11 12.60 5.77
N LEU A 64 -7.45 12.68 5.74
CA LEU A 64 -8.31 11.95 6.68
C LEU A 64 -8.17 10.44 6.55
N ALA A 65 -8.08 9.90 5.30
CA ALA A 65 -7.86 8.48 5.09
C ALA A 65 -6.55 8.00 5.73
N ASN A 66 -5.47 8.75 5.55
CA ASN A 66 -4.17 8.45 6.16
C ASN A 66 -4.22 8.58 7.68
N VAL A 67 -4.76 9.69 8.20
CA VAL A 67 -4.89 9.93 9.63
C VAL A 67 -5.68 8.78 10.27
N PHE A 68 -6.89 8.47 9.81
CA PHE A 68 -7.75 7.50 10.46
C PHE A 68 -7.36 6.03 10.24
N LYS A 69 -6.54 5.71 9.22
CA LYS A 69 -5.96 4.36 9.08
C LYS A 69 -4.66 4.18 9.87
N TYR A 70 -3.95 5.26 10.21
CA TYR A 70 -2.65 5.20 10.88
C TYR A 70 -2.61 4.29 12.12
N PRO A 71 -3.55 4.36 13.10
CA PRO A 71 -3.45 3.53 14.29
C PRO A 71 -3.48 2.04 13.97
N PHE A 72 -4.26 1.63 12.97
CA PHE A 72 -4.40 0.21 12.60
C PHE A 72 -3.16 -0.35 11.91
N PHE A 73 -2.44 0.47 11.12
CA PHE A 73 -1.15 0.09 10.58
C PHE A 73 -0.06 0.07 11.65
N ARG A 74 -0.03 1.06 12.54
CA ARG A 74 0.90 1.13 13.65
C ARG A 74 0.79 -0.08 14.57
N PHE A 75 -0.41 -0.59 14.80
CA PHE A 75 -0.64 -1.78 15.61
C PHE A 75 0.10 -3.01 15.10
N ALA A 76 0.39 -3.10 13.81
CA ALA A 76 1.21 -4.16 13.25
C ALA A 76 2.63 -4.14 13.85
N THR A 77 3.26 -2.98 13.86
CA THR A 77 4.60 -2.80 14.44
C THR A 77 4.57 -2.98 15.95
N ASP A 78 3.64 -2.30 16.65
CA ASP A 78 3.52 -2.40 18.11
C ASP A 78 3.35 -3.86 18.55
N TYR A 79 2.44 -4.62 17.91
CA TYR A 79 2.17 -6.01 18.25
C TYR A 79 3.39 -6.91 18.07
N VAL A 80 4.12 -6.75 16.96
CA VAL A 80 5.35 -7.53 16.71
C VAL A 80 6.40 -7.27 17.76
N TYR A 81 6.62 -6.03 18.16
CA TYR A 81 7.65 -5.72 19.16
C TYR A 81 7.23 -6.11 20.58
N ASP A 82 5.94 -6.11 20.87
CA ASP A 82 5.42 -6.55 22.17
C ASP A 82 5.45 -8.09 22.30
N THR A 83 5.13 -8.85 21.24
CA THR A 83 4.92 -10.30 21.30
C THR A 83 5.99 -11.14 20.58
N GLY A 84 6.69 -10.57 19.61
CA GLY A 84 7.56 -11.31 18.68
C GLY A 84 6.84 -11.95 17.49
N GLU A 85 5.51 -11.81 17.42
CA GLU A 85 4.65 -12.50 16.48
C GLU A 85 3.95 -11.54 15.50
N SER A 86 3.50 -12.06 14.34
CA SER A 86 2.69 -11.30 13.40
C SER A 86 1.25 -11.11 13.91
N LEU A 87 0.53 -10.14 13.36
CA LEU A 87 -0.90 -9.99 13.61
C LEU A 87 -1.70 -11.25 13.24
N ILE A 88 -1.30 -11.97 12.18
CA ILE A 88 -1.98 -13.22 11.75
C ILE A 88 -1.87 -14.28 12.83
N ALA A 89 -0.69 -14.47 13.41
CA ALA A 89 -0.50 -15.36 14.55
C ALA A 89 -1.33 -14.91 15.76
N GLY A 90 -1.40 -13.60 16.00
CA GLY A 90 -2.25 -13.01 17.01
C GLY A 90 -3.73 -13.30 16.82
N TYR A 91 -4.25 -13.20 15.59
CA TYR A 91 -5.65 -13.54 15.28
C TYR A 91 -5.93 -15.02 15.60
N ALA A 92 -5.05 -15.93 15.22
CA ALA A 92 -5.19 -17.34 15.53
C ALA A 92 -5.27 -17.61 17.03
N LYS A 93 -4.41 -16.95 17.82
CA LYS A 93 -4.40 -17.06 19.30
C LYS A 93 -5.66 -16.44 19.92
N ARG A 94 -6.19 -15.38 19.33
CA ARG A 94 -7.41 -14.73 19.82
C ARG A 94 -8.63 -15.61 19.63
N SER A 95 -8.87 -16.10 18.44
CA SER A 95 -9.88 -17.13 18.14
C SER A 95 -9.79 -17.60 16.69
N LYS A 96 -10.26 -18.82 16.41
CA LYS A 96 -10.39 -19.32 15.03
C LYS A 96 -11.26 -18.42 14.16
N ALA A 97 -12.29 -17.76 14.72
CA ALA A 97 -13.16 -16.84 13.97
C ALA A 97 -12.40 -15.62 13.44
N TYR A 98 -11.51 -15.01 14.26
CA TYR A 98 -10.65 -13.89 13.82
C TYR A 98 -9.77 -14.30 12.65
N LEU A 99 -9.15 -15.47 12.74
CA LEU A 99 -8.29 -15.99 11.67
C LEU A 99 -9.08 -16.29 10.39
N TRP A 100 -10.28 -16.89 10.51
CA TRP A 100 -11.15 -17.16 9.36
C TRP A 100 -11.64 -15.87 8.68
N ILE A 101 -12.05 -14.86 9.45
CA ILE A 101 -12.48 -13.56 8.89
C ILE A 101 -11.33 -12.94 8.09
N TYR A 102 -10.12 -12.87 8.68
CA TYR A 102 -8.96 -12.34 7.98
C TYR A 102 -8.66 -13.18 6.71
N PHE A 103 -8.63 -14.48 6.82
CA PHE A 103 -8.27 -15.39 5.74
C PHE A 103 -9.22 -15.29 4.54
N ILE A 104 -10.54 -15.32 4.77
CA ILE A 104 -11.54 -15.22 3.70
C ILE A 104 -11.41 -13.88 2.98
N LEU A 105 -11.31 -12.78 3.71
CA LEU A 105 -11.15 -11.47 3.11
C LEU A 105 -9.80 -11.35 2.38
N SER A 106 -8.72 -11.90 2.94
CA SER A 106 -7.40 -11.91 2.32
C SER A 106 -7.34 -12.71 1.03
N ILE A 107 -8.04 -13.85 0.92
CA ILE A 107 -8.15 -14.64 -0.30
C ILE A 107 -8.80 -13.80 -1.42
N LEU A 108 -9.89 -13.11 -1.13
CA LEU A 108 -10.59 -12.25 -2.09
C LEU A 108 -9.72 -11.05 -2.49
N SER A 109 -9.15 -10.36 -1.51
CA SER A 109 -8.26 -9.22 -1.75
C SER A 109 -7.03 -9.61 -2.56
N ALA A 110 -6.47 -10.81 -2.34
CA ALA A 110 -5.30 -11.32 -3.08
C ALA A 110 -5.55 -11.33 -4.60
N VAL A 111 -6.70 -11.86 -5.02
CA VAL A 111 -7.09 -11.93 -6.43
C VAL A 111 -7.38 -10.54 -7.00
N ILE A 112 -8.21 -9.77 -6.31
CA ILE A 112 -8.67 -8.46 -6.77
C ILE A 112 -7.50 -7.48 -6.87
N SER A 113 -6.69 -7.36 -5.82
CA SER A 113 -5.58 -6.42 -5.77
C SER A 113 -4.46 -6.80 -6.72
N THR A 114 -4.05 -8.10 -6.77
CA THR A 114 -3.00 -8.56 -7.69
C THR A 114 -3.44 -8.34 -9.14
N GLY A 115 -4.70 -8.65 -9.48
CA GLY A 115 -5.23 -8.41 -10.82
C GLY A 115 -5.22 -6.93 -11.20
N ALA A 116 -5.68 -6.05 -10.32
CA ALA A 116 -5.77 -4.61 -10.59
C ALA A 116 -4.38 -3.97 -10.82
N VAL A 117 -3.40 -4.26 -9.97
CA VAL A 117 -2.03 -3.72 -10.11
C VAL A 117 -1.32 -4.32 -11.32
N THR A 118 -1.56 -5.59 -11.63
CA THR A 118 -1.02 -6.25 -12.84
C THR A 118 -1.58 -5.62 -14.11
N LEU A 119 -2.90 -5.39 -14.18
CA LEU A 119 -3.52 -4.75 -15.35
C LEU A 119 -2.96 -3.35 -15.56
N LEU A 120 -2.78 -2.58 -14.49
CA LEU A 120 -2.16 -1.25 -14.60
C LEU A 120 -0.72 -1.34 -15.12
N ALA A 121 0.09 -2.26 -14.59
CA ALA A 121 1.45 -2.49 -15.09
C ALA A 121 1.44 -2.89 -16.58
N ALA A 122 0.50 -3.74 -17.00
CA ALA A 122 0.36 -4.18 -18.38
C ALA A 122 -0.02 -3.03 -19.34
N VAL A 123 -0.91 -2.13 -18.91
CA VAL A 123 -1.30 -0.96 -19.71
C VAL A 123 -0.14 0.03 -19.84
N ILE A 124 0.62 0.26 -18.78
CA ILE A 124 1.81 1.12 -18.84
C ILE A 124 2.88 0.51 -19.74
N LEU A 125 3.11 -0.81 -19.65
CA LEU A 125 4.03 -1.50 -20.55
C LEU A 125 3.57 -1.39 -22.02
N GLY A 126 2.27 -1.56 -22.28
CA GLY A 126 1.69 -1.39 -23.62
C GLY A 126 1.89 0.01 -24.19
N PHE A 127 1.82 1.05 -23.36
CA PHE A 127 2.13 2.43 -23.75
C PHE A 127 3.59 2.60 -24.20
N MET A 128 4.53 1.87 -23.59
CA MET A 128 5.96 1.95 -23.91
C MET A 128 6.34 1.19 -25.17
N LEU A 129 5.54 0.20 -25.58
CA LEU A 129 5.84 -0.64 -26.74
C LEU A 129 5.38 0.03 -28.03
N PRO A 130 6.13 -0.15 -29.15
CA PRO A 130 5.66 0.28 -30.45
C PRO A 130 4.33 -0.39 -30.83
N ALA A 131 3.44 0.35 -31.47
CA ALA A 131 2.13 -0.17 -31.92
C ALA A 131 2.25 -1.43 -32.81
N SER A 132 3.38 -1.59 -33.51
CA SER A 132 3.69 -2.75 -34.34
C SER A 132 3.78 -4.08 -33.59
N VAL A 133 4.00 -4.03 -32.24
CA VAL A 133 4.07 -5.23 -31.41
C VAL A 133 2.70 -5.89 -31.26
N GLY A 134 1.60 -5.14 -31.31
CA GLY A 134 0.23 -5.64 -31.39
C GLY A 134 -0.23 -6.50 -30.20
N LEU A 135 0.44 -6.46 -29.04
CA LEU A 135 0.08 -7.23 -27.85
C LEU A 135 -1.07 -6.56 -27.07
N SER A 136 -2.07 -7.36 -26.72
CA SER A 136 -3.17 -6.90 -25.87
C SER A 136 -2.70 -6.70 -24.42
N SER A 137 -3.43 -5.87 -23.63
CA SER A 137 -3.14 -5.71 -22.19
C SER A 137 -3.22 -7.04 -21.43
N ILE A 138 -4.06 -7.98 -21.86
CA ILE A 138 -4.13 -9.33 -21.28
C ILE A 138 -2.84 -10.10 -21.56
N SER A 139 -2.35 -10.09 -22.81
CA SER A 139 -1.10 -10.77 -23.17
C SER A 139 0.09 -10.20 -22.38
N LEU A 140 0.14 -8.88 -22.24
CA LEU A 140 1.17 -8.21 -21.44
C LEU A 140 1.04 -8.56 -19.94
N ALA A 141 -0.19 -8.64 -19.42
CA ALA A 141 -0.42 -9.09 -18.04
C ALA A 141 0.07 -10.52 -17.82
N VAL A 142 -0.19 -11.44 -18.76
CA VAL A 142 0.33 -12.83 -18.70
C VAL A 142 1.86 -12.84 -18.64
N ILE A 143 2.52 -12.05 -19.48
CA ILE A 143 4.00 -11.95 -19.49
C ILE A 143 4.50 -11.42 -18.12
N ILE A 144 3.90 -10.34 -17.63
CA ILE A 144 4.30 -9.74 -16.35
C ILE A 144 4.17 -10.75 -15.20
N VAL A 145 3.01 -11.41 -15.07
CA VAL A 145 2.82 -12.36 -13.97
C VAL A 145 3.64 -13.63 -14.12
N ALA A 146 3.93 -14.08 -15.35
CA ALA A 146 4.84 -15.20 -15.58
C ALA A 146 6.25 -14.87 -15.06
N ILE A 147 6.73 -13.66 -15.35
CA ILE A 147 8.01 -13.15 -14.84
C ILE A 147 7.97 -13.06 -13.31
N CYS A 148 6.92 -12.45 -12.74
CA CYS A 148 6.74 -12.35 -11.28
C CYS A 148 6.72 -13.72 -10.62
N TRP A 149 5.95 -14.66 -11.15
CA TRP A 149 5.83 -16.02 -10.66
C TRP A 149 7.17 -16.75 -10.66
N PHE A 150 7.89 -16.66 -11.78
CA PHE A 150 9.22 -17.26 -11.91
C PHE A 150 10.18 -16.74 -10.81
N PHE A 151 10.28 -15.41 -10.64
CA PHE A 151 11.15 -14.82 -9.61
C PHE A 151 10.75 -15.20 -8.18
N LEU A 152 9.45 -15.27 -7.88
CA LEU A 152 8.96 -15.61 -6.56
C LEU A 152 9.21 -17.09 -6.22
N ILE A 153 8.97 -18.01 -7.18
CA ILE A 153 9.19 -19.44 -6.97
C ILE A 153 10.68 -19.79 -6.95
N ALA A 154 11.50 -19.13 -7.81
CA ALA A 154 12.95 -19.33 -7.83
C ALA A 154 13.68 -18.74 -6.60
N GLY A 155 12.98 -17.95 -5.78
CA GLY A 155 13.54 -17.39 -4.53
C GLY A 155 14.49 -16.20 -4.73
N HIS A 156 14.50 -15.56 -5.89
CA HIS A 156 15.37 -14.42 -6.23
C HIS A 156 14.82 -13.06 -5.75
N TYR A 157 13.95 -13.05 -4.75
CA TYR A 157 13.27 -11.87 -4.21
C TYR A 157 14.23 -10.75 -3.74
N LYS A 158 15.39 -11.11 -3.17
CA LYS A 158 16.34 -10.11 -2.63
C LYS A 158 16.89 -9.14 -3.69
N LEU A 159 17.10 -9.60 -4.91
CA LEU A 159 17.57 -8.73 -6.01
C LEU A 159 16.50 -7.71 -6.39
N LEU A 160 15.26 -8.16 -6.50
CA LEU A 160 14.10 -7.31 -6.81
C LEU A 160 13.82 -6.28 -5.73
N ASP A 161 13.92 -6.63 -4.44
CA ASP A 161 13.73 -5.71 -3.33
C ASP A 161 14.68 -4.50 -3.41
N GLY A 162 15.96 -4.74 -3.73
CA GLY A 162 16.92 -3.66 -3.91
C GLY A 162 16.59 -2.73 -5.08
N VAL A 163 16.26 -3.29 -6.24
CA VAL A 163 15.94 -2.53 -7.46
C VAL A 163 14.65 -1.72 -7.26
N THR A 164 13.62 -2.31 -6.67
CA THR A 164 12.32 -1.65 -6.45
C THR A 164 12.46 -0.41 -5.54
N LYS A 165 13.33 -0.45 -4.54
CA LYS A 165 13.60 0.72 -3.67
C LYS A 165 14.20 1.89 -4.45
N TRP A 166 15.15 1.65 -5.34
CA TRP A 166 15.74 2.69 -6.17
C TRP A 166 14.75 3.28 -7.16
N ILE A 167 13.90 2.45 -7.74
CA ILE A 167 12.83 2.89 -8.64
C ILE A 167 11.82 3.76 -7.91
N MET A 168 11.42 3.36 -6.68
CA MET A 168 10.55 4.17 -5.85
C MET A 168 11.16 5.54 -5.55
N ILE A 169 12.45 5.60 -5.20
CA ILE A 169 13.17 6.87 -4.98
C ILE A 169 13.15 7.71 -6.26
N ALA A 170 13.38 7.10 -7.42
CA ALA A 170 13.31 7.80 -8.71
C ALA A 170 11.91 8.37 -8.99
N LEU A 171 10.84 7.60 -8.75
CA LEU A 171 9.46 8.07 -8.92
C LEU A 171 9.13 9.21 -7.96
N VAL A 172 9.47 9.08 -6.68
CA VAL A 172 9.29 10.13 -5.68
C VAL A 172 10.00 11.41 -6.12
N SER A 173 11.28 11.30 -6.49
CA SER A 173 12.09 12.45 -6.92
C SER A 173 11.53 13.10 -8.19
N ALA A 174 11.12 12.31 -9.19
CA ALA A 174 10.52 12.82 -10.41
C ALA A 174 9.18 13.53 -10.13
N THR A 175 8.36 12.98 -9.23
CA THR A 175 7.07 13.58 -8.87
C THR A 175 7.26 14.89 -8.12
N VAL A 176 8.16 14.94 -7.12
CA VAL A 176 8.48 16.16 -6.38
C VAL A 176 9.01 17.23 -7.33
N LEU A 177 9.95 16.86 -8.21
CA LEU A 177 10.50 17.79 -9.21
C LEU A 177 9.41 18.33 -10.16
N ALA A 178 8.55 17.44 -10.68
CA ALA A 178 7.46 17.85 -11.56
C ALA A 178 6.51 18.84 -10.87
N VAL A 179 6.13 18.56 -9.61
CA VAL A 179 5.26 19.45 -8.83
C VAL A 179 5.93 20.81 -8.56
N MET A 180 7.22 20.81 -8.18
CA MET A 180 7.95 22.07 -7.96
C MET A 180 8.01 22.93 -9.22
N ILE A 181 8.27 22.33 -10.37
CA ILE A 181 8.30 23.04 -11.66
C ILE A 181 6.89 23.50 -12.03
N ALA A 182 5.86 22.64 -11.88
CA ALA A 182 4.48 22.99 -12.19
C ALA A 182 3.96 24.14 -11.32
N ALA A 183 4.29 24.16 -10.04
CA ALA A 183 3.91 25.23 -9.11
C ALA A 183 4.51 26.60 -9.47
N GLY A 184 5.63 26.62 -10.18
CA GLY A 184 6.26 27.86 -10.68
C GLY A 184 5.69 28.34 -12.03
N LYS A 185 4.80 27.58 -12.67
CA LYS A 185 4.17 27.98 -13.95
C LYS A 185 2.78 28.61 -13.72
N PRO A 186 2.37 29.57 -14.52
CA PRO A 186 1.01 30.09 -14.44
C PRO A 186 0.00 28.99 -14.79
N THR A 187 -1.03 28.84 -13.97
CA THR A 187 -2.14 27.92 -14.22
C THR A 187 -2.99 28.48 -15.35
N VAL A 188 -3.11 27.76 -16.46
CA VAL A 188 -3.95 28.13 -17.59
C VAL A 188 -5.35 27.62 -17.31
N MET A 189 -6.28 28.52 -16.97
CA MET A 189 -7.71 28.16 -16.85
C MET A 189 -8.46 28.68 -18.07
N VAL A 190 -9.36 27.86 -18.62
CA VAL A 190 -10.30 28.31 -19.67
C VAL A 190 -11.27 29.33 -19.11
N ALA A 191 -11.70 30.33 -19.92
CA ALA A 191 -12.47 31.47 -19.46
C ALA A 191 -13.80 31.11 -18.77
N ASP A 192 -14.46 30.04 -19.20
CA ASP A 192 -15.76 29.57 -18.67
C ASP A 192 -15.66 28.38 -17.74
N PHE A 193 -14.49 28.18 -17.09
CA PHE A 193 -14.31 27.04 -16.21
C PHE A 193 -15.17 27.13 -14.95
N VAL A 194 -16.04 26.13 -14.77
CA VAL A 194 -16.88 25.97 -13.56
C VAL A 194 -16.32 24.82 -12.71
N PRO A 195 -15.84 25.11 -11.48
CA PRO A 195 -15.34 24.07 -10.59
C PRO A 195 -16.40 23.03 -10.25
N ALA A 196 -16.11 21.75 -10.49
CA ALA A 196 -16.97 20.67 -10.05
C ALA A 196 -16.89 20.50 -8.53
N SER A 197 -18.04 20.25 -7.88
CA SER A 197 -18.08 19.91 -6.46
C SER A 197 -18.05 18.40 -6.27
N PRO A 198 -17.10 17.85 -5.48
CA PRO A 198 -17.09 16.42 -5.16
C PRO A 198 -18.09 16.03 -4.06
N TRP A 199 -18.74 17.01 -3.40
CA TRP A 199 -19.56 16.79 -2.21
C TRP A 199 -21.00 16.46 -2.57
N ASN A 200 -21.17 15.37 -3.35
CA ASN A 200 -22.48 14.83 -3.74
C ASN A 200 -22.43 13.30 -3.81
N LEU A 201 -23.58 12.65 -3.84
CA LEU A 201 -23.69 11.20 -3.84
C LEU A 201 -23.13 10.55 -5.12
N ALA A 202 -23.20 11.21 -6.26
CA ALA A 202 -22.63 10.70 -7.51
C ALA A 202 -21.10 10.52 -7.44
N THR A 203 -20.44 11.37 -6.67
CA THR A 203 -18.98 11.34 -6.47
C THR A 203 -18.56 10.43 -5.31
N LEU A 204 -19.50 10.00 -4.45
CA LEU A 204 -19.18 9.19 -3.27
C LEU A 204 -18.36 7.95 -3.61
N GLY A 205 -18.69 7.27 -4.71
CA GLY A 205 -17.94 6.09 -5.18
C GLY A 205 -16.48 6.41 -5.55
N PHE A 206 -16.20 7.62 -6.06
CA PHE A 206 -14.84 8.07 -6.33
C PHE A 206 -14.08 8.40 -5.03
N ILE A 207 -14.73 9.07 -4.07
CA ILE A 207 -14.15 9.38 -2.76
C ILE A 207 -13.79 8.09 -2.01
N VAL A 208 -14.69 7.12 -1.99
CA VAL A 208 -14.47 5.81 -1.35
C VAL A 208 -13.32 5.06 -2.02
N ALA A 209 -13.27 5.05 -3.36
CA ALA A 209 -12.16 4.47 -4.10
C ALA A 209 -10.83 5.16 -3.77
N LEU A 210 -10.79 6.51 -3.78
CA LEU A 210 -9.59 7.28 -3.43
C LEU A 210 -9.06 6.89 -2.05
N MET A 211 -9.93 6.74 -1.05
CA MET A 211 -9.56 6.35 0.30
C MET A 211 -9.18 4.86 0.43
N GLY A 212 -9.66 3.99 -0.47
CA GLY A 212 -9.52 2.53 -0.35
C GLY A 212 -8.08 2.06 -0.22
N TRP A 213 -7.24 2.47 -1.13
CA TRP A 213 -5.81 2.17 -1.15
C TRP A 213 -4.92 3.28 -0.58
N MET A 214 -5.49 4.21 0.19
CA MET A 214 -4.74 5.33 0.76
C MET A 214 -4.44 5.08 2.26
N PRO A 215 -3.17 4.99 2.69
CA PRO A 215 -1.99 4.86 1.84
C PRO A 215 -1.90 3.48 1.17
N ALA A 216 -2.50 2.44 1.76
CA ALA A 216 -2.58 1.06 1.29
C ALA A 216 -3.90 0.42 1.74
N PRO A 217 -4.30 -0.74 1.18
CA PRO A 217 -5.35 -1.59 1.74
C PRO A 217 -5.04 -1.96 3.19
N LEU A 218 -6.05 -1.94 4.08
CA LEU A 218 -5.78 -2.08 5.53
C LEU A 218 -5.33 -3.49 5.93
N GLU A 219 -5.65 -4.52 5.16
CA GLU A 219 -5.12 -5.88 5.34
C GLU A 219 -3.60 -5.96 5.20
N PHE A 220 -2.97 -5.01 4.50
CA PHE A 220 -1.51 -4.91 4.43
C PHE A 220 -0.84 -4.67 5.78
N ALA A 221 -1.56 -4.20 6.79
CA ALA A 221 -1.04 -4.13 8.16
C ALA A 221 -0.60 -5.52 8.66
N ALA A 222 -1.39 -6.56 8.39
CA ALA A 222 -1.04 -7.93 8.77
C ALA A 222 0.16 -8.47 7.95
N ILE A 223 0.22 -8.19 6.65
CA ILE A 223 1.36 -8.53 5.78
C ILE A 223 2.62 -7.82 6.29
N THR A 224 2.54 -6.51 6.56
CA THR A 224 3.66 -5.72 7.10
C THR A 224 4.14 -6.27 8.44
N SER A 225 3.21 -6.76 9.31
CA SER A 225 3.59 -7.39 10.58
C SER A 225 4.46 -8.65 10.39
N MET A 226 4.22 -9.43 9.34
CA MET A 226 5.07 -10.59 9.00
C MET A 226 6.47 -10.14 8.59
N TRP A 227 6.59 -9.11 7.73
CA TRP A 227 7.89 -8.55 7.34
C TRP A 227 8.63 -7.94 8.55
N THR A 228 7.91 -7.24 9.43
CA THR A 228 8.46 -6.67 10.67
C THR A 228 8.97 -7.77 11.61
N SER A 229 8.22 -8.88 11.77
CA SER A 229 8.65 -10.02 12.58
C SER A 229 9.90 -10.68 12.01
N ALA A 230 9.96 -10.87 10.68
CA ALA A 230 11.14 -11.41 10.00
C ALA A 230 12.37 -10.50 10.16
N LYS A 231 12.20 -9.19 9.99
CA LYS A 231 13.27 -8.19 10.16
C LYS A 231 13.78 -8.16 11.60
N ARG A 232 12.88 -8.14 12.58
CA ARG A 232 13.24 -8.17 13.99
C ARG A 232 14.08 -9.39 14.35
N LYS A 233 13.72 -10.58 13.83
CA LYS A 233 14.46 -11.82 14.06
C LYS A 233 15.84 -11.82 13.39
N ALA A 234 15.93 -11.21 12.19
CA ALA A 234 17.19 -11.19 11.43
C ALA A 234 18.21 -10.18 11.99
N ASP A 235 17.76 -8.99 12.38
CA ASP A 235 18.62 -7.84 12.65
C ASP A 235 18.53 -7.33 14.11
N ASN A 236 17.79 -8.01 14.98
CA ASN A 236 17.55 -7.64 16.39
C ASN A 236 17.13 -6.16 16.57
N THR A 237 16.30 -5.64 15.66
CA THR A 237 15.85 -4.24 15.70
C THR A 237 15.03 -3.95 16.95
N THR A 238 15.18 -2.73 17.48
CA THR A 238 14.42 -2.24 18.64
C THR A 238 13.04 -1.72 18.23
N HIS A 239 12.11 -1.64 19.18
CA HIS A 239 10.76 -1.08 18.94
C HIS A 239 10.82 0.36 18.37
N ARG A 240 11.74 1.20 18.91
CA ARG A 240 11.94 2.57 18.40
C ARG A 240 12.38 2.58 16.93
N GLN A 241 13.27 1.68 16.55
CA GLN A 241 13.74 1.55 15.17
C GLN A 241 12.61 1.05 14.24
N GLY A 242 11.84 0.06 14.68
CA GLY A 242 10.68 -0.43 13.91
C GLY A 242 9.59 0.61 13.72
N LEU A 243 9.30 1.42 14.77
CA LEU A 243 8.37 2.54 14.65
C LEU A 243 8.90 3.65 13.74
N LEU A 244 10.21 3.92 13.77
CA LEU A 244 10.81 4.89 12.87
C LEU A 244 10.68 4.45 11.41
N ASP A 245 11.03 3.20 11.09
CA ASP A 245 10.87 2.62 9.74
C ASP A 245 9.41 2.70 9.27
N PHE A 246 8.47 2.26 10.11
CA PHE A 246 7.05 2.34 9.81
C PHE A 246 6.58 3.78 9.57
N ASN A 247 6.91 4.71 10.48
CA ASN A 247 6.45 6.09 10.39
C ASN A 247 7.00 6.81 9.16
N VAL A 248 8.28 6.57 8.82
CA VAL A 248 8.89 7.13 7.62
C VAL A 248 8.19 6.60 6.36
N GLY A 249 8.01 5.28 6.24
CA GLY A 249 7.32 4.70 5.09
C GLY A 249 5.88 5.19 4.96
N PHE A 250 5.13 5.23 6.07
CA PHE A 250 3.75 5.70 6.09
C PHE A 250 3.64 7.18 5.71
N LEU A 251 4.47 8.03 6.30
CA LEU A 251 4.45 9.48 6.05
C LEU A 251 4.87 9.82 4.63
N VAL A 252 5.92 9.18 4.11
CA VAL A 252 6.38 9.38 2.72
C VAL A 252 5.26 9.02 1.75
N SER A 253 4.57 7.88 1.98
CA SER A 253 3.43 7.49 1.15
C SER A 253 2.29 8.52 1.21
N ALA A 254 1.91 8.98 2.41
CA ALA A 254 0.84 9.97 2.59
C ALA A 254 1.16 11.31 1.92
N ILE A 255 2.37 11.80 2.08
CA ILE A 255 2.84 13.06 1.46
C ILE A 255 2.86 12.91 -0.05
N LEU A 256 3.37 11.80 -0.57
CA LEU A 256 3.46 11.59 -2.01
C LEU A 256 2.08 11.55 -2.67
N ALA A 257 1.04 11.04 -2.00
CA ALA A 257 -0.33 11.12 -2.50
C ALA A 257 -0.78 12.57 -2.73
N LEU A 258 -0.40 13.48 -1.83
CA LEU A 258 -0.69 14.92 -1.99
C LEU A 258 0.12 15.55 -3.14
N PHE A 259 1.35 15.10 -3.38
CA PHE A 259 2.13 15.55 -4.55
C PHE A 259 1.50 15.07 -5.87
N PHE A 260 0.99 13.85 -5.94
CA PHE A 260 0.24 13.40 -7.13
C PHE A 260 -1.05 14.19 -7.33
N LEU A 261 -1.78 14.49 -6.25
CA LEU A 261 -2.93 15.38 -6.34
C LEU A 261 -2.51 16.78 -6.84
N ALA A 262 -1.45 17.36 -6.28
CA ALA A 262 -0.92 18.66 -6.68
C ALA A 262 -0.53 18.68 -8.17
N LEU A 263 0.09 17.60 -8.68
CA LEU A 263 0.41 17.50 -10.11
C LEU A 263 -0.85 17.59 -10.98
N GLY A 264 -1.91 16.88 -10.60
CA GLY A 264 -3.22 16.98 -11.27
C GLY A 264 -3.80 18.39 -11.22
N VAL A 265 -3.67 19.06 -10.06
CA VAL A 265 -4.15 20.45 -9.89
C VAL A 265 -3.38 21.42 -10.78
N PHE A 266 -2.06 21.41 -10.74
CA PHE A 266 -1.26 22.40 -11.45
C PHE A 266 -1.23 22.20 -12.95
N VAL A 267 -1.42 20.96 -13.45
CA VAL A 267 -1.27 20.68 -14.89
C VAL A 267 -2.61 20.55 -15.61
N GLN A 268 -3.64 19.98 -14.97
CA GLN A 268 -4.88 19.63 -15.66
C GLN A 268 -6.12 20.36 -15.18
N TYR A 269 -6.19 20.74 -13.89
CA TYR A 269 -7.38 21.39 -13.35
C TYR A 269 -7.67 22.71 -14.04
N GLY A 270 -8.87 22.84 -14.61
CA GLY A 270 -9.30 24.04 -15.31
C GLY A 270 -8.71 24.23 -16.72
N SER A 271 -7.87 23.29 -17.21
CA SER A 271 -7.23 23.40 -18.53
C SER A 271 -8.18 23.22 -19.73
N GLY A 272 -9.42 22.80 -19.51
CA GLY A 272 -10.38 22.46 -20.57
C GLY A 272 -10.12 21.12 -21.26
N GLN A 273 -9.07 20.41 -20.88
CA GLN A 273 -8.81 19.05 -21.39
C GLN A 273 -9.76 18.04 -20.75
N GLU A 274 -10.33 17.15 -21.57
CA GLU A 274 -11.13 16.04 -21.06
C GLU A 274 -10.25 15.10 -20.25
N ILE A 275 -10.65 14.83 -19.01
CA ILE A 275 -9.91 13.92 -18.13
C ILE A 275 -10.22 12.49 -18.52
N GLN A 276 -9.22 11.80 -19.05
CA GLN A 276 -9.32 10.40 -19.42
C GLN A 276 -9.43 9.53 -18.15
N THR A 277 -10.31 8.54 -18.16
CA THR A 277 -10.56 7.69 -16.99
C THR A 277 -10.13 6.24 -17.16
N ALA A 278 -9.69 5.84 -18.37
CA ALA A 278 -9.40 4.44 -18.66
C ALA A 278 -8.32 4.24 -19.73
N GLY A 279 -7.68 3.06 -19.66
CA GLY A 279 -6.82 2.52 -20.68
C GLY A 279 -5.51 3.29 -20.95
N VAL A 280 -4.99 3.10 -22.15
CA VAL A 280 -3.74 3.73 -22.61
C VAL A 280 -3.85 5.24 -22.68
N ALA A 281 -5.02 5.79 -23.04
CA ALA A 281 -5.25 7.24 -23.11
C ALA A 281 -5.04 7.92 -21.76
N TYR A 282 -5.46 7.27 -20.66
CA TYR A 282 -5.18 7.79 -19.32
C TYR A 282 -3.68 7.78 -19.01
N ILE A 283 -2.98 6.68 -19.37
CA ILE A 283 -1.53 6.60 -19.13
C ILE A 283 -0.78 7.66 -19.95
N ASP A 284 -1.17 7.87 -21.21
CA ASP A 284 -0.61 8.96 -22.02
C ASP A 284 -0.83 10.33 -21.37
N GLN A 285 -2.04 10.58 -20.88
CA GLN A 285 -2.36 11.82 -20.16
C GLN A 285 -1.56 11.98 -18.88
N LEU A 286 -1.39 10.90 -18.09
CA LEU A 286 -0.55 10.89 -16.89
C LEU A 286 0.92 11.21 -17.22
N ILE A 287 1.49 10.58 -18.24
CA ILE A 287 2.87 10.82 -18.66
C ILE A 287 3.02 12.24 -19.19
N ASN A 288 2.02 12.76 -19.93
CA ASN A 288 2.01 14.14 -20.44
C ASN A 288 2.05 15.17 -19.31
N MET A 289 1.48 14.90 -18.13
CA MET A 289 1.63 15.80 -16.98
C MET A 289 3.11 15.98 -16.56
N TYR A 290 3.90 14.94 -16.64
CA TYR A 290 5.33 15.01 -16.34
C TYR A 290 6.11 15.67 -17.48
N THR A 291 5.83 15.31 -18.73
CA THR A 291 6.54 15.88 -19.88
C THR A 291 6.25 17.36 -20.09
N ALA A 292 5.03 17.80 -19.81
CA ALA A 292 4.67 19.22 -19.85
C ALA A 292 5.42 20.06 -18.79
N THR A 293 5.90 19.40 -17.73
CA THR A 293 6.65 20.07 -16.65
C THR A 293 8.16 19.93 -16.81
N ILE A 294 8.64 18.71 -17.00
CA ILE A 294 10.08 18.36 -17.02
C ILE A 294 10.66 18.50 -18.45
N GLY A 295 9.86 18.16 -19.47
CA GLY A 295 10.24 18.18 -20.88
C GLY A 295 10.00 16.83 -21.58
N GLU A 296 9.78 16.86 -22.91
CA GLU A 296 9.45 15.66 -23.71
C GLU A 296 10.50 14.54 -23.64
N TRP A 297 11.77 14.87 -23.41
CA TRP A 297 12.82 13.88 -23.23
C TRP A 297 12.54 12.90 -22.07
N SER A 298 11.75 13.32 -21.09
CA SER A 298 11.42 12.52 -19.92
C SER A 298 10.33 11.46 -20.17
N ARG A 299 9.62 11.49 -21.30
CA ARG A 299 8.46 10.63 -21.61
C ARG A 299 8.72 9.14 -21.33
N LEU A 300 9.70 8.55 -22.01
CA LEU A 300 10.03 7.14 -21.85
C LEU A 300 10.61 6.82 -20.46
N LEU A 301 11.39 7.74 -19.90
CA LEU A 301 11.96 7.58 -18.57
C LEU A 301 10.87 7.52 -17.50
N VAL A 302 9.92 8.44 -17.53
CA VAL A 302 8.79 8.47 -16.58
C VAL A 302 7.89 7.25 -16.76
N ALA A 303 7.58 6.87 -18.01
CA ALA A 303 6.82 5.67 -18.30
C ALA A 303 7.52 4.41 -17.76
N PHE A 304 8.83 4.29 -17.96
CA PHE A 304 9.63 3.19 -17.44
C PHE A 304 9.63 3.12 -15.91
N VAL A 305 9.83 4.27 -15.25
CA VAL A 305 9.79 4.37 -13.78
C VAL A 305 8.40 4.00 -13.24
N ALA A 306 7.33 4.49 -13.87
CA ALA A 306 5.96 4.14 -13.52
C ALA A 306 5.68 2.63 -13.73
N PHE A 307 6.13 2.06 -14.85
CA PHE A 307 6.03 0.62 -15.11
C PHE A 307 6.74 -0.20 -14.03
N MET A 308 7.98 0.13 -13.75
CA MET A 308 8.78 -0.60 -12.76
C MET A 308 8.22 -0.46 -11.34
N CYS A 309 7.63 0.68 -11.01
CA CYS A 309 6.91 0.86 -9.75
C CYS A 309 5.72 -0.11 -9.66
N MET A 310 4.89 -0.17 -10.71
CA MET A 310 3.73 -1.07 -10.74
C MET A 310 4.13 -2.54 -10.82
N PHE A 311 5.21 -2.87 -11.51
CA PHE A 311 5.79 -4.21 -11.54
C PHE A 311 6.26 -4.63 -10.14
N GLY A 312 6.95 -3.74 -9.42
CA GLY A 312 7.35 -3.96 -8.03
C GLY A 312 6.15 -4.14 -7.09
N THR A 313 5.10 -3.34 -7.27
CA THR A 313 3.84 -3.48 -6.52
C THR A 313 3.18 -4.83 -6.82
N THR A 314 3.16 -5.28 -8.07
CA THR A 314 2.61 -6.60 -8.47
C THR A 314 3.33 -7.74 -7.75
N ILE A 315 4.66 -7.74 -7.76
CA ILE A 315 5.47 -8.75 -7.05
C ILE A 315 5.22 -8.71 -5.55
N THR A 316 5.23 -7.51 -4.95
CA THR A 316 5.04 -7.35 -3.51
C THR A 316 3.64 -7.78 -3.06
N CYS A 317 2.61 -7.50 -3.86
CA CYS A 317 1.25 -8.00 -3.62
C CYS A 317 1.20 -9.53 -3.71
N ALA A 318 1.71 -10.12 -4.79
CA ALA A 318 1.69 -11.57 -4.98
C ALA A 318 2.45 -12.33 -3.87
N ASP A 319 3.64 -11.86 -3.48
CA ASP A 319 4.42 -12.43 -2.37
C ASP A 319 3.74 -12.22 -1.02
N GLY A 320 3.28 -10.99 -0.75
CA GLY A 320 2.65 -10.64 0.52
C GLY A 320 1.38 -11.45 0.79
N TYR A 321 0.46 -11.48 -0.16
CA TYR A 321 -0.75 -12.30 -0.04
C TYR A 321 -0.44 -13.80 -0.05
N GLY A 322 0.50 -14.24 -0.87
CA GLY A 322 0.94 -15.64 -0.90
C GLY A 322 1.41 -16.13 0.46
N ARG A 323 2.28 -15.36 1.11
CA ARG A 323 2.78 -15.68 2.46
C ARG A 323 1.71 -15.53 3.54
N ALA A 324 0.89 -14.47 3.49
CA ALA A 324 -0.16 -14.26 4.48
C ALA A 324 -1.21 -15.37 4.46
N ASN A 325 -1.65 -15.79 3.27
CA ASN A 325 -2.61 -16.87 3.12
C ASN A 325 -2.00 -18.25 3.48
N ALA A 326 -0.72 -18.48 3.16
CA ALA A 326 0.00 -19.67 3.60
C ALA A 326 0.11 -19.73 5.13
N GLU A 327 0.37 -18.61 5.80
CA GLU A 327 0.41 -18.54 7.28
C GLU A 327 -0.97 -18.79 7.87
N CYS A 328 -2.04 -18.20 7.32
CA CYS A 328 -3.40 -18.49 7.77
C CYS A 328 -3.73 -19.99 7.64
N TRP A 329 -3.40 -20.57 6.49
CA TRP A 329 -3.63 -21.98 6.22
C TRP A 329 -2.87 -22.90 7.18
N ARG A 330 -1.59 -22.62 7.42
CA ARG A 330 -0.75 -23.30 8.39
C ARG A 330 -1.38 -23.30 9.79
N LEU A 331 -1.77 -22.11 10.26
CA LEU A 331 -2.37 -21.92 11.59
C LEU A 331 -3.73 -22.60 11.73
N LEU A 332 -4.55 -22.61 10.67
CA LEU A 332 -5.83 -23.32 10.66
C LEU A 332 -5.66 -24.83 10.74
N LYS A 333 -4.60 -25.36 10.14
CA LYS A 333 -4.26 -26.79 10.21
C LYS A 333 -3.50 -27.21 11.48
N GLY A 334 -2.99 -26.25 12.25
CA GLY A 334 -2.15 -26.50 13.41
C GLY A 334 -0.75 -27.03 13.06
N GLU A 335 -0.24 -26.67 11.87
CA GLU A 335 1.11 -27.04 11.44
C GLU A 335 2.15 -26.10 12.09
N ASP A 336 3.34 -26.62 12.44
CA ASP A 336 4.37 -25.85 13.16
C ASP A 336 5.09 -24.86 12.24
N GLU A 337 5.36 -25.22 10.97
CA GLU A 337 6.12 -24.41 10.02
C GLU A 337 5.39 -24.23 8.69
N ILE A 338 5.64 -23.08 8.03
CA ILE A 338 5.12 -22.82 6.69
C ILE A 338 5.90 -23.66 5.67
N ASN A 339 5.19 -24.47 4.91
CA ASN A 339 5.76 -25.24 3.81
C ASN A 339 5.94 -24.32 2.58
N LYS A 340 7.11 -24.40 1.91
CA LYS A 340 7.37 -23.67 0.65
C LYS A 340 6.32 -23.98 -0.43
N LYS A 341 5.77 -25.19 -0.48
CA LYS A 341 4.69 -25.57 -1.41
C LYS A 341 3.40 -24.79 -1.13
N GLN A 342 3.10 -24.50 0.14
CA GLN A 342 1.91 -23.69 0.51
C GLN A 342 2.08 -22.25 0.06
N ILE A 343 3.28 -21.65 0.25
CA ILE A 343 3.57 -20.31 -0.27
C ILE A 343 3.41 -20.30 -1.79
N ALA A 344 4.02 -21.26 -2.49
CA ALA A 344 3.92 -21.37 -3.94
C ALA A 344 2.45 -21.51 -4.40
N PHE A 345 1.66 -22.34 -3.73
CA PHE A 345 0.23 -22.51 -4.01
C PHE A 345 -0.54 -21.19 -3.88
N TRP A 346 -0.41 -20.48 -2.73
CA TRP A 346 -1.15 -19.24 -2.49
C TRP A 346 -0.67 -18.08 -3.34
N THR A 347 0.63 -18.04 -3.68
CA THR A 347 1.17 -17.08 -4.66
C THR A 347 0.59 -17.35 -6.05
N THR A 348 0.56 -18.63 -6.49
CA THR A 348 -0.04 -19.03 -7.78
C THR A 348 -1.54 -18.74 -7.79
N TYR A 349 -2.24 -18.95 -6.68
CA TYR A 349 -3.65 -18.59 -6.52
C TYR A 349 -3.89 -17.09 -6.72
N ALA A 350 -3.10 -16.23 -6.06
CA ALA A 350 -3.23 -14.77 -6.17
C ALA A 350 -2.98 -14.29 -7.62
N ILE A 351 -1.94 -14.82 -8.26
CA ILE A 351 -1.55 -14.48 -9.65
C ILE A 351 -2.58 -15.04 -10.65
N GLY A 352 -2.91 -16.33 -10.56
CA GLY A 352 -3.85 -16.99 -11.48
C GLY A 352 -5.26 -16.44 -11.36
N GLY A 353 -5.74 -16.24 -10.13
CA GLY A 353 -7.01 -15.57 -9.88
C GLY A 353 -7.01 -14.11 -10.35
N GLY A 354 -5.90 -13.39 -10.16
CA GLY A 354 -5.70 -12.05 -10.70
C GLY A 354 -5.79 -12.00 -12.22
N LEU A 355 -5.17 -12.94 -12.93
CA LEU A 355 -5.31 -13.06 -14.40
C LEU A 355 -6.76 -13.36 -14.80
N LEU A 356 -7.43 -14.27 -14.09
CA LEU A 356 -8.82 -14.59 -14.37
C LEU A 356 -9.71 -13.35 -14.25
N ILE A 357 -9.57 -12.56 -13.17
CA ILE A 357 -10.41 -11.36 -12.99
C ILE A 357 -10.10 -10.28 -14.03
N ILE A 358 -8.86 -10.14 -14.51
CA ILE A 358 -8.49 -9.22 -15.59
C ILE A 358 -9.31 -9.50 -16.87
N THR A 359 -9.65 -10.75 -17.16
CA THR A 359 -10.42 -11.07 -18.35
C THR A 359 -11.81 -10.45 -18.35
N PHE A 360 -12.44 -10.26 -17.17
CA PHE A 360 -13.73 -9.59 -17.03
C PHE A 360 -13.63 -8.07 -17.17
N PHE A 361 -12.45 -7.50 -16.98
CA PHE A 361 -12.19 -6.07 -17.08
C PHE A 361 -11.31 -5.71 -18.28
N ALA A 362 -11.27 -6.56 -19.30
CA ALA A 362 -10.48 -6.31 -20.49
C ALA A 362 -10.83 -4.95 -21.13
N GLY A 363 -9.84 -4.09 -21.30
CA GLY A 363 -10.04 -2.72 -21.81
C GLY A 363 -10.65 -1.72 -20.81
N GLN A 364 -11.00 -2.14 -19.59
CA GLN A 364 -11.67 -1.30 -18.58
C GLN A 364 -10.78 -1.09 -17.34
N LEU A 365 -9.57 -0.58 -17.54
CA LEU A 365 -8.60 -0.36 -16.45
C LEU A 365 -9.20 0.45 -15.29
N GLY A 366 -9.88 1.57 -15.60
CA GLY A 366 -10.46 2.45 -14.57
C GLY A 366 -11.53 1.74 -13.74
N ALA A 367 -12.39 0.91 -14.37
CA ALA A 367 -13.40 0.12 -13.66
C ALA A 367 -12.77 -0.93 -12.75
N MET A 368 -11.72 -1.62 -13.23
CA MET A 368 -10.98 -2.61 -12.43
C MET A 368 -10.32 -1.99 -11.21
N LEU A 369 -9.63 -0.86 -11.39
CA LEU A 369 -8.99 -0.15 -10.29
C LEU A 369 -10.02 0.38 -9.28
N LYS A 370 -11.11 0.99 -9.77
CA LYS A 370 -12.20 1.47 -8.92
C LYS A 370 -12.82 0.32 -8.11
N PHE A 371 -13.08 -0.82 -8.75
CA PHE A 371 -13.58 -2.02 -8.08
C PHE A 371 -12.64 -2.50 -6.97
N ALA A 372 -11.34 -2.62 -7.26
CA ALA A 372 -10.35 -3.07 -6.29
C ALA A 372 -10.23 -2.10 -5.10
N MET A 373 -10.19 -0.80 -5.36
CA MET A 373 -10.07 0.22 -4.31
C MET A 373 -11.33 0.30 -3.44
N ILE A 374 -12.54 0.22 -4.02
CA ILE A 374 -13.79 0.19 -3.27
C ILE A 374 -13.87 -1.08 -2.41
N SER A 375 -13.52 -2.24 -2.95
CA SER A 375 -13.50 -3.52 -2.21
C SER A 375 -12.59 -3.43 -0.99
N ALA A 376 -11.40 -2.85 -1.15
CA ALA A 376 -10.45 -2.61 -0.06
C ALA A 376 -10.98 -1.62 0.99
N PHE A 377 -11.77 -0.61 0.59
CA PHE A 377 -12.37 0.32 1.54
C PHE A 377 -13.51 -0.33 2.34
N ILE A 378 -14.36 -1.11 1.68
CA ILE A 378 -15.48 -1.82 2.33
C ILE A 378 -14.97 -2.79 3.40
N SER A 379 -13.84 -3.45 3.15
CA SER A 379 -13.22 -4.37 4.12
C SER A 379 -12.41 -3.67 5.23
N ALA A 380 -12.03 -2.40 5.04
CA ALA A 380 -11.17 -1.67 5.95
C ALA A 380 -11.70 -1.57 7.39
N PRO A 381 -12.99 -1.32 7.68
CA PRO A 381 -13.50 -1.32 9.06
C PRO A 381 -13.32 -2.67 9.76
N ILE A 382 -13.44 -3.77 9.01
CA ILE A 382 -13.29 -5.13 9.56
C ILE A 382 -11.83 -5.37 9.93
N PHE A 383 -10.89 -5.09 9.04
CA PHE A 383 -9.46 -5.21 9.35
C PHE A 383 -9.03 -4.25 10.47
N GLY A 384 -9.56 -3.02 10.48
CA GLY A 384 -9.35 -2.06 11.56
C GLY A 384 -9.80 -2.59 12.91
N TRP A 385 -10.99 -3.20 12.95
CA TRP A 385 -11.53 -3.84 14.14
C TRP A 385 -10.68 -5.04 14.59
N LEU A 386 -10.25 -5.91 13.68
CA LEU A 386 -9.38 -7.05 14.02
C LEU A 386 -8.09 -6.57 14.67
N ASN A 387 -7.41 -5.57 14.08
CA ASN A 387 -6.16 -5.02 14.61
C ASN A 387 -6.36 -4.35 15.98
N TYR A 388 -7.36 -3.47 16.08
CA TYR A 388 -7.67 -2.74 17.32
C TYR A 388 -8.05 -3.66 18.47
N SER A 389 -8.98 -4.59 18.22
CA SER A 389 -9.47 -5.50 19.26
C SER A 389 -8.41 -6.49 19.71
N LEU A 390 -7.52 -6.93 18.81
CA LEU A 390 -6.38 -7.78 19.16
C LEU A 390 -5.42 -7.05 20.09
N VAL A 391 -4.97 -5.85 19.70
CA VAL A 391 -3.98 -5.09 20.50
C VAL A 391 -4.57 -4.61 21.82
N LYS A 392 -5.82 -4.13 21.84
CA LYS A 392 -6.53 -3.73 23.06
C LYS A 392 -6.67 -4.88 24.07
N ASN A 393 -6.84 -6.10 23.57
CA ASN A 393 -6.92 -7.29 24.43
C ASN A 393 -5.55 -7.72 24.96
N HIS A 394 -4.47 -7.45 24.18
CA HIS A 394 -3.12 -7.81 24.57
C HIS A 394 -2.52 -6.83 25.59
N LYS A 395 -2.74 -5.52 25.39
CA LYS A 395 -2.23 -4.47 26.27
C LYS A 395 -3.23 -3.33 26.49
N LYS A 396 -3.12 -2.66 27.65
CA LYS A 396 -3.90 -1.45 27.91
C LYS A 396 -3.40 -0.31 27.02
N LEU A 397 -4.24 0.11 26.06
CA LEU A 397 -3.97 1.29 25.23
C LEU A 397 -4.10 2.57 26.06
N SER A 398 -3.32 3.60 25.73
CA SER A 398 -3.55 4.95 26.29
C SER A 398 -4.93 5.45 25.91
N ALA A 399 -5.54 6.29 26.73
CA ALA A 399 -6.86 6.86 26.47
C ALA A 399 -6.90 7.57 25.08
N GLY A 400 -5.85 8.31 24.75
CA GLY A 400 -5.72 8.98 23.44
C GLY A 400 -5.67 7.99 22.28
N MET A 401 -4.85 6.94 22.34
CA MET A 401 -4.75 5.93 21.27
C MET A 401 -6.06 5.15 21.13
N ASN A 402 -6.73 4.85 22.25
CA ASN A 402 -8.02 4.19 22.23
C ASN A 402 -9.09 5.06 21.55
N ALA A 403 -9.20 6.33 21.93
CA ALA A 403 -10.14 7.29 21.32
C ALA A 403 -9.84 7.49 19.82
N TYR A 404 -8.57 7.61 19.46
CA TYR A 404 -8.12 7.75 18.08
C TYR A 404 -8.51 6.53 17.21
N SER A 405 -8.31 5.33 17.74
CA SER A 405 -8.70 4.10 17.03
C SER A 405 -10.22 3.98 16.86
N ILE A 406 -11.00 4.35 17.88
CA ILE A 406 -12.46 4.38 17.79
C ILE A 406 -12.92 5.40 16.74
N ALA A 407 -12.35 6.61 16.75
CA ALA A 407 -12.63 7.61 15.72
C ALA A 407 -12.32 7.10 14.31
N GLY A 408 -11.19 6.40 14.13
CA GLY A 408 -10.85 5.74 12.87
C GLY A 408 -11.87 4.68 12.44
N LEU A 409 -12.34 3.84 13.36
CA LEU A 409 -13.38 2.84 13.07
C LEU A 409 -14.72 3.50 12.69
N ILE A 410 -15.11 4.57 13.38
CA ILE A 410 -16.32 5.33 13.07
C ILE A 410 -16.19 5.97 11.70
N PHE A 411 -15.05 6.57 11.36
CA PHE A 411 -14.80 7.16 10.05
C PHE A 411 -14.89 6.11 8.93
N LEU A 412 -14.14 5.02 9.04
CA LEU A 412 -14.12 3.96 8.02
C LEU A 412 -15.49 3.27 7.91
N GLY A 413 -16.10 2.92 9.03
CA GLY A 413 -17.42 2.28 9.07
C GLY A 413 -18.53 3.19 8.58
N GLY A 414 -18.51 4.48 8.98
CA GLY A 414 -19.48 5.48 8.55
C GLY A 414 -19.47 5.69 7.04
N PHE A 415 -18.30 5.89 6.42
CA PHE A 415 -18.18 6.01 4.96
C PHE A 415 -18.56 4.71 4.23
N THR A 416 -18.22 3.55 4.79
CA THR A 416 -18.64 2.25 4.23
C THR A 416 -20.17 2.11 4.24
N LEU A 417 -20.81 2.39 5.36
CA LEU A 417 -22.28 2.31 5.47
C LEU A 417 -22.96 3.33 4.57
N LEU A 418 -22.47 4.56 4.52
CA LEU A 418 -22.98 5.60 3.64
C LEU A 418 -22.91 5.16 2.16
N PHE A 419 -21.77 4.61 1.75
CA PHE A 419 -21.59 4.11 0.38
C PHE A 419 -22.52 2.93 0.06
N LEU A 420 -22.63 1.95 0.97
CA LEU A 420 -23.53 0.81 0.79
C LEU A 420 -25.01 1.23 0.75
N ALA A 421 -25.40 2.20 1.57
CA ALA A 421 -26.75 2.76 1.56
C ALA A 421 -27.06 3.49 0.25
N SER A 422 -26.07 4.20 -0.32
CA SER A 422 -26.20 4.83 -1.64
C SER A 422 -26.33 3.79 -2.76
N LEU A 423 -25.54 2.71 -2.71
CA LEU A 423 -25.66 1.62 -3.69
C LEU A 423 -27.00 0.88 -3.61
N ALA A 424 -27.57 0.75 -2.41
CA ALA A 424 -28.85 0.12 -2.18
C ALA A 424 -30.05 1.06 -2.52
N GLY A 425 -29.80 2.30 -2.92
CA GLY A 425 -30.85 3.29 -3.20
C GLY A 425 -31.63 3.75 -1.97
N ILE A 426 -31.07 3.54 -0.75
CA ILE A 426 -31.70 3.98 0.50
C ILE A 426 -31.54 5.50 0.67
N ILE A 427 -30.44 6.03 0.15
CA ILE A 427 -30.14 7.45 0.09
C ILE A 427 -29.84 7.81 -1.37
N GLY A 428 -30.50 8.82 -1.91
CA GLY A 428 -30.38 9.23 -3.31
C GLY A 428 -30.72 10.67 -3.51
#